data_835b923713b9571af447a0365565f9db
#
_entry.id   835b923713b9571af447a0365565f9db
#
_cell.length_a   1.000
_cell.length_b   1.000
_cell.length_c   1.000
_cell.angle_alpha   90.00
_cell.angle_beta   90.00
_cell.angle_gamma   90.00
#
_symmetry.space_group_name_H-M   'P 1'
#
loop_
_entity.id
_entity.type
_entity.pdbx_description
1 polymer ?
#
loop_
_entity_poly.entity_id
_entity_poly.type
_entity_poly.pdbx_seq_one_letter_code
_entity_poly.pdbx_strand_id
1 'polypeptide(L)' 'MATNVSERIHTLQNILDALQEQAAAVTEDVDPRVDEDAALYCAGQLMAIARTTATISAMMTDLWATK' A
#
# COMPACT_ATOMS: atom_id res chain seq x y z
N MET A 1 -14.84 -9.70 20.87
CA MET A 1 -15.93 -9.98 19.97
C MET A 1 -15.40 -10.46 18.62
N ALA A 2 -15.93 -11.59 18.19
CA ALA A 2 -15.42 -12.27 17.01
C ALA A 2 -15.64 -11.48 15.71
N THR A 3 -16.66 -10.65 15.67
CA THR A 3 -17.01 -9.86 14.49
C THR A 3 -15.92 -8.85 14.10
N ASN A 4 -15.10 -8.44 15.06
CA ASN A 4 -14.11 -7.39 14.83
C ASN A 4 -12.96 -7.84 13.94
N VAL A 5 -12.62 -9.12 13.93
CA VAL A 5 -11.52 -9.63 13.12
C VAL A 5 -11.86 -9.50 11.64
N SER A 6 -13.03 -9.92 11.21
CA SER A 6 -13.44 -9.81 9.81
C SER A 6 -13.53 -8.36 9.36
N GLU A 7 -14.06 -7.49 10.22
CA GLU A 7 -14.16 -6.07 9.91
C GLU A 7 -12.79 -5.43 9.77
N ARG A 8 -11.84 -5.79 10.66
CA ARG A 8 -10.48 -5.28 10.59
C ARG A 8 -9.77 -5.74 9.32
N ILE A 9 -9.93 -6.99 8.96
CA ILE A 9 -9.34 -7.52 7.72
C ILE A 9 -9.91 -6.76 6.53
N HIS A 10 -11.22 -6.56 6.51
CA HIS A 10 -11.88 -5.85 5.42
C HIS A 10 -11.38 -4.40 5.33
N THR A 11 -11.25 -3.72 6.46
CA THR A 11 -10.72 -2.35 6.51
C THR A 11 -9.29 -2.30 5.98
N LEU A 12 -8.44 -3.25 6.40
CA LEU A 12 -7.07 -3.31 5.93
C LEU A 12 -6.99 -3.58 4.43
N GLN A 13 -7.88 -4.41 3.89
CA GLN A 13 -7.94 -4.64 2.46
C GLN A 13 -8.30 -3.36 1.70
N ASN A 14 -9.24 -2.59 2.23
CA ASN A 14 -9.61 -1.30 1.64
C ASN A 14 -8.43 -0.32 1.63
N ILE A 15 -7.65 -0.32 2.70
CA ILE A 15 -6.45 0.52 2.78
C ILE A 15 -5.41 0.06 1.75
N LEU A 16 -5.22 -1.24 1.61
CA LEU A 16 -4.29 -1.78 0.60
C LEU A 16 -4.71 -1.39 -0.81
N ASP A 17 -6.01 -1.47 -1.10
CA ASP A 17 -6.52 -1.06 -2.41
C ASP A 17 -6.25 0.42 -2.67
N ALA A 18 -6.47 1.27 -1.67
CA ALA A 18 -6.18 2.70 -1.78
C ALA A 18 -4.70 2.97 -2.01
N LEU A 19 -3.82 2.22 -1.32
CA LEU A 19 -2.37 2.35 -1.51
C LEU A 19 -1.95 1.94 -2.92
N GLN A 20 -2.56 0.90 -3.47
CA GLN A 20 -2.28 0.47 -4.84
C GLN A 20 -2.72 1.54 -5.85
N GLU A 21 -3.85 2.17 -5.62
CA GLU A 21 -4.30 3.29 -6.46
C GLU A 21 -3.35 4.47 -6.36
N GLN A 22 -2.86 4.78 -5.17
CA GLN A 22 -1.87 5.84 -5.00
C GLN A 22 -0.58 5.53 -5.75
N ALA A 23 -0.11 4.29 -5.68
CA ALA A 23 1.09 3.87 -6.39
C ALA A 23 0.92 4.03 -7.90
N ALA A 24 -0.23 3.64 -8.43
CA ALA A 24 -0.54 3.80 -9.84
C ALA A 24 -0.56 5.28 -10.24
N ALA A 25 -1.19 6.13 -9.42
CA ALA A 25 -1.27 7.56 -9.68
C ALA A 25 0.12 8.21 -9.68
N VAL A 26 1.00 7.80 -8.78
CA VAL A 26 2.36 8.33 -8.69
C VAL A 26 3.13 8.05 -9.97
N THR A 27 2.94 6.88 -10.59
CA THR A 27 3.67 6.49 -11.80
C THR A 27 3.03 6.97 -13.09
N GLU A 28 1.75 7.33 -13.05
CA GLU A 28 0.98 7.62 -14.26
C GLU A 28 1.50 8.87 -15.00
N ASP A 29 1.88 9.90 -14.27
CA ASP A 29 2.24 11.20 -14.84
C ASP A 29 3.75 11.40 -15.00
N VAL A 30 4.56 10.37 -14.74
CA VAL A 30 6.01 10.49 -14.76
C VAL A 30 6.62 9.62 -15.85
N ASP A 31 7.38 10.26 -16.74
CA ASP A 31 8.21 9.55 -17.70
C ASP A 31 9.68 9.63 -17.24
N PRO A 32 10.25 8.53 -16.72
CA PRO A 32 11.62 8.54 -16.22
C PRO A 32 12.66 8.83 -17.29
N ARG A 33 12.30 8.70 -18.57
CA ARG A 33 13.19 9.01 -19.66
C ARG A 33 13.32 10.50 -19.91
N VAL A 34 12.37 11.29 -19.42
CA VAL A 34 12.31 12.73 -19.64
C VAL A 34 12.77 13.50 -18.41
N ASP A 35 12.45 13.01 -17.21
CA ASP A 35 12.72 13.72 -15.97
C ASP A 35 13.25 12.76 -14.91
N GLU A 36 14.59 12.75 -14.72
CA GLU A 36 15.25 11.89 -13.75
C GLU A 36 14.92 12.27 -12.30
N ASP A 37 14.79 13.58 -12.03
CA ASP A 37 14.48 14.04 -10.68
C ASP A 37 13.06 13.61 -10.26
N ALA A 38 12.12 13.74 -11.17
CA ALA A 38 10.75 13.27 -10.91
C ALA A 38 10.72 11.77 -10.74
N ALA A 39 11.53 11.02 -11.50
CA ALA A 39 11.61 9.57 -11.38
C ALA A 39 12.16 9.16 -10.01
N LEU A 40 13.19 9.85 -9.51
CA LEU A 40 13.75 9.59 -8.19
C LEU A 40 12.74 9.89 -7.07
N TYR A 41 12.03 10.99 -7.19
CA TYR A 41 10.99 11.36 -6.23
C TYR A 41 9.89 10.31 -6.23
N CYS A 42 9.46 9.87 -7.40
CA CYS A 42 8.47 8.84 -7.59
C CYS A 42 8.90 7.51 -6.95
N ALA A 43 10.17 7.13 -7.16
CA ALA A 43 10.71 5.91 -6.57
C ALA A 43 10.68 5.97 -5.04
N GLY A 44 11.01 7.13 -4.47
CA GLY A 44 10.95 7.33 -3.03
C GLY A 44 9.52 7.17 -2.49
N GLN A 45 8.54 7.74 -3.18
CA GLN A 45 7.14 7.61 -2.79
C GLN A 45 6.67 6.15 -2.89
N LEU A 46 7.06 5.46 -3.96
CA LEU A 46 6.69 4.05 -4.14
C LEU A 46 7.30 3.18 -3.06
N MET A 47 8.53 3.46 -2.63
CA MET A 47 9.15 2.74 -1.51
C MET A 47 8.37 2.94 -0.22
N ALA A 48 7.95 4.16 0.06
CA ALA A 48 7.15 4.46 1.26
C ALA A 48 5.83 3.71 1.22
N ILE A 49 5.16 3.71 0.07
CA ILE A 49 3.89 2.99 -0.11
C ILE A 49 4.13 1.48 0.05
N ALA A 50 5.21 0.95 -0.50
CA ALA A 50 5.54 -0.47 -0.39
C ALA A 50 5.78 -0.88 1.06
N ARG A 51 6.46 -0.05 1.85
CA ARG A 51 6.68 -0.30 3.27
C ARG A 51 5.38 -0.32 4.05
N THR A 52 4.50 0.64 3.78
CA THR A 52 3.18 0.69 4.42
C THR A 52 2.36 -0.53 4.03
N THR A 53 2.39 -0.91 2.76
CA THR A 53 1.69 -2.09 2.26
C THR A 53 2.19 -3.34 2.97
N ALA A 54 3.50 -3.50 3.12
CA ALA A 54 4.09 -4.64 3.82
C ALA A 54 3.66 -4.69 5.28
N THR A 55 3.62 -3.55 5.95
CA THR A 55 3.18 -3.46 7.35
C THR A 55 1.73 -3.89 7.48
N ILE A 56 0.86 -3.40 6.61
CA ILE A 56 -0.56 -3.74 6.65
C ILE A 56 -0.76 -5.22 6.32
N SER A 57 -0.02 -5.75 5.35
CA SER A 57 -0.09 -7.18 5.01
C SER A 57 0.32 -8.06 6.19
N ALA A 58 1.36 -7.66 6.93
CA ALA A 58 1.76 -8.38 8.13
C ALA A 58 0.67 -8.34 9.20
N MET A 59 0.02 -7.19 9.38
CA MET A 59 -1.10 -7.07 10.31
C MET A 59 -2.25 -7.99 9.94
N MET A 60 -2.56 -8.08 8.65
CA MET A 60 -3.61 -8.98 8.16
C MET A 60 -3.25 -10.44 8.43
N THR A 61 -1.99 -10.80 8.18
CA THR A 61 -1.51 -12.17 8.45
C THR A 61 -1.66 -12.51 9.92
N ASP A 62 -1.32 -11.59 10.82
CA ASP A 62 -1.47 -11.78 12.26
C ASP A 62 -2.93 -11.96 12.64
N LEU A 63 -3.83 -11.18 12.06
CA LEU A 63 -5.26 -11.31 12.32
C LEU A 63 -5.79 -12.68 11.86
N TRP A 64 -5.35 -13.14 10.69
CA TRP A 64 -5.72 -14.45 10.19
C TRP A 64 -5.19 -15.55 11.10
N ALA A 65 -3.98 -15.39 11.63
CA ALA A 65 -3.37 -16.38 12.51
C ALA A 65 -4.10 -16.50 13.86
N THR A 66 -4.69 -15.40 14.33
CA THR A 66 -5.44 -15.40 15.59
C THR A 66 -6.88 -15.87 15.44
N LYS A 67 -7.32 -16.06 14.23
CA LYS A 67 -8.68 -16.48 13.95
C LYS A 67 -8.80 -17.99 14.13
#